data_36462157e90c1b5753473caf67029caf
#
_entry.id   36462157e90c1b5753473caf67029caf
#
_cell.length_a   1.000
_cell.length_b   1.000
_cell.length_c   1.000
_cell.angle_alpha   90.00
_cell.angle_beta   90.00
_cell.angle_gamma   90.00
#
_symmetry.space_group_name_H-M   'P 1'
#
loop_
_entity.id
_entity.type
_entity.pdbx_description
1 polymer ?
#
loop_
_entity_poly.entity_id
_entity_poly.type
_entity_poly.pdbx_seq_one_letter_code
_entity_poly.pdbx_strand_id
1 'polypeptide(L)'
;QFHRFAHGAVLVAHNAAFDMKFLSLEEGRAGVRFDQPVLDTVLLAAHLHGQSDSLTLDSLAERFAIEIPPEARHTALGDSLATAELLLRLIDMLEAAGVVTLSQALEASRGASAIRRRQAAY
;
A
#
# COMPACT_ATOMS: atom_id res chain seq x y z
N GLN A 1 -9.27 -15.16 13.07
CA GLN A 1 -9.05 -14.05 14.01
C GLN A 1 -8.71 -12.76 13.29
N PHE A 2 -7.75 -12.81 12.35
CA PHE A 2 -7.41 -11.65 11.52
C PHE A 2 -8.61 -11.19 10.66
N HIS A 3 -9.33 -12.13 10.05
CA HIS A 3 -10.52 -11.81 9.25
C HIS A 3 -11.55 -11.03 10.07
N ARG A 4 -11.78 -11.45 11.30
CA ARG A 4 -12.71 -10.78 12.22
C ARG A 4 -12.22 -9.38 12.58
N PHE A 5 -10.93 -9.25 12.85
CA PHE A 5 -10.29 -7.97 13.17
C PHE A 5 -10.40 -6.98 12.01
N ALA A 6 -10.19 -7.46 10.79
CA ALA A 6 -10.18 -6.63 9.58
C ALA A 6 -11.57 -6.30 9.04
N HIS A 7 -12.63 -6.90 9.60
CA HIS A 7 -13.99 -6.69 9.11
C HIS A 7 -14.38 -5.22 9.17
N GLY A 8 -14.86 -4.69 8.04
CA GLY A 8 -15.28 -3.29 7.93
C GLY A 8 -14.14 -2.30 7.80
N ALA A 9 -12.89 -2.76 7.71
CA ALA A 9 -11.72 -1.91 7.57
C ALA A 9 -11.28 -1.80 6.11
N VAL A 10 -10.37 -0.84 5.86
CA VAL A 10 -9.61 -0.76 4.61
C VAL A 10 -8.25 -1.39 4.87
N LEU A 11 -7.84 -2.31 4.01
CA LEU A 11 -6.52 -2.90 4.12
C LEU A 11 -5.50 -1.99 3.44
N VAL A 12 -4.35 -1.81 4.06
CA VAL A 12 -3.27 -0.99 3.51
C VAL A 12 -2.00 -1.83 3.49
N ALA A 13 -1.33 -1.86 2.35
CA ALA A 13 -0.09 -2.60 2.19
C ALA A 13 0.86 -1.85 1.28
N HIS A 14 2.13 -2.15 1.39
CA HIS A 14 3.14 -1.68 0.44
C HIS A 14 3.44 -2.82 -0.52
N ASN A 15 3.05 -2.66 -1.79
CA ASN A 15 3.07 -3.73 -2.79
C ASN A 15 2.00 -4.80 -2.48
N ALA A 16 0.75 -4.37 -2.47
CA ALA A 16 -0.39 -5.16 -2.01
C ALA A 16 -0.63 -6.45 -2.81
N ALA A 17 -0.21 -6.48 -4.08
CA ALA A 17 -0.41 -7.67 -4.92
C ALA A 17 0.19 -8.93 -4.28
N PHE A 18 1.36 -8.79 -3.64
CA PHE A 18 2.01 -9.91 -2.94
C PHE A 18 1.20 -10.35 -1.72
N ASP A 19 0.79 -9.38 -0.89
CA ASP A 19 0.06 -9.66 0.34
C ASP A 19 -1.32 -10.25 0.07
N MET A 20 -1.99 -9.77 -0.96
CA MET A 20 -3.33 -10.27 -1.32
C MET A 20 -3.27 -11.69 -1.86
N LYS A 21 -2.17 -12.06 -2.52
CA LYS A 21 -1.95 -13.44 -2.95
C LYS A 21 -1.86 -14.38 -1.75
N PHE A 22 -1.15 -13.96 -0.71
CA PHE A 22 -1.04 -14.72 0.52
C PHE A 22 -2.40 -14.86 1.20
N LEU A 23 -3.15 -13.77 1.32
CA LEU A 23 -4.49 -13.80 1.92
C LEU A 23 -5.46 -14.68 1.14
N SER A 24 -5.36 -14.70 -0.18
CA SER A 24 -6.18 -15.59 -1.02
C SER A 24 -5.93 -17.06 -0.70
N LEU A 25 -4.66 -17.43 -0.45
CA LEU A 25 -4.34 -18.79 -0.04
C LEU A 25 -4.95 -19.11 1.32
N GLU A 26 -4.92 -18.17 2.25
CA GLU A 26 -5.51 -18.35 3.58
C GLU A 26 -7.04 -18.42 3.51
N GLU A 27 -7.68 -17.72 2.59
CA GLU A 27 -9.12 -17.82 2.35
C GLU A 27 -9.51 -19.26 2.02
N GLY A 28 -8.74 -19.92 1.16
CA GLY A 28 -8.99 -21.30 0.79
C GLY A 28 -8.86 -22.27 1.95
N ARG A 29 -7.95 -21.97 2.89
CA ARG A 29 -7.70 -22.80 4.08
C ARG A 29 -8.76 -22.59 5.16
N ALA A 30 -9.10 -21.33 5.43
CA ALA A 30 -9.95 -20.96 6.56
C ALA A 30 -11.42 -20.90 6.21
N GLY A 31 -11.78 -20.97 4.93
CA GLY A 31 -13.16 -20.86 4.50
C GLY A 31 -13.75 -19.46 4.69
N VAL A 32 -12.90 -18.43 4.77
CA VAL A 32 -13.32 -17.03 4.91
C VAL A 32 -12.90 -16.24 3.69
N ARG A 33 -13.49 -15.07 3.51
CA ARG A 33 -13.23 -14.21 2.36
C ARG A 33 -12.76 -12.82 2.82
N PHE A 34 -11.71 -12.32 2.19
CA PHE A 34 -11.21 -10.96 2.40
C PHE A 34 -11.70 -10.09 1.24
N ASP A 35 -12.75 -9.32 1.47
CA ASP A 35 -13.38 -8.46 0.46
C ASP A 35 -13.20 -6.97 0.73
N GLN A 36 -12.35 -6.62 1.69
CA GLN A 36 -12.08 -5.23 2.04
C GLN A 36 -11.41 -4.49 0.88
N PRO A 37 -11.69 -3.18 0.72
CA PRO A 37 -10.90 -2.35 -0.18
C PRO A 37 -9.43 -2.38 0.24
N VAL A 38 -8.54 -2.38 -0.75
CA VAL A 38 -7.10 -2.43 -0.51
C VAL A 38 -6.45 -1.19 -1.11
N LEU A 39 -5.72 -0.44 -0.28
CA LEU A 39 -4.87 0.66 -0.72
C LEU A 39 -3.42 0.17 -0.76
N ASP A 40 -2.74 0.43 -1.85
CA ASP A 40 -1.34 0.07 -2.04
C ASP A 40 -0.51 1.35 -2.04
N THR A 41 0.34 1.52 -1.03
CA THR A 41 1.17 2.70 -0.90
C THR A 41 2.19 2.84 -2.04
N VAL A 42 2.60 1.74 -2.69
CA VAL A 42 3.42 1.83 -3.91
C VAL A 42 2.64 2.55 -5.00
N LEU A 43 1.39 2.18 -5.22
CA LEU A 43 0.57 2.76 -6.28
C LEU A 43 0.20 4.21 -5.98
N LEU A 44 -0.08 4.54 -4.73
CA LEU A 44 -0.35 5.92 -4.33
C LEU A 44 0.89 6.80 -4.50
N ALA A 45 2.06 6.30 -4.11
CA ALA A 45 3.32 7.01 -4.32
C ALA A 45 3.63 7.18 -5.81
N ALA A 46 3.37 6.15 -6.60
CA ALA A 46 3.56 6.20 -8.05
C ALA A 46 2.65 7.25 -8.70
N HIS A 47 1.42 7.36 -8.23
CA HIS A 47 0.48 8.37 -8.71
C HIS A 47 1.00 9.79 -8.46
N LEU A 48 1.60 10.01 -7.29
CA LEU A 48 2.09 11.34 -6.89
C LEU A 48 3.45 11.68 -7.48
N HIS A 49 4.38 10.72 -7.56
CA HIS A 49 5.77 10.96 -7.90
C HIS A 49 6.20 10.39 -9.26
N GLY A 50 5.35 9.60 -9.91
CA GLY A 50 5.68 8.94 -11.16
C GLY A 50 6.39 7.61 -10.95
N GLN A 51 6.74 6.97 -12.07
CA GLN A 51 7.22 5.59 -12.08
C GLN A 51 8.76 5.50 -12.13
N SER A 52 9.45 6.61 -12.33
CA SER A 52 10.89 6.62 -12.56
C SER A 52 11.71 6.54 -11.27
N ASP A 53 11.10 6.89 -10.13
CA ASP A 53 11.78 6.89 -8.84
C ASP A 53 11.65 5.52 -8.17
N SER A 54 12.58 5.24 -7.25
CA SER A 54 12.46 4.04 -6.41
C SER A 54 11.26 4.16 -5.48
N LEU A 55 10.42 3.15 -5.50
CA LEU A 55 9.19 3.09 -4.70
C LEU A 55 9.26 1.99 -3.63
N THR A 56 10.46 1.50 -3.29
CA THR A 56 10.61 0.56 -2.19
C THR A 56 10.25 1.24 -0.87
N LEU A 57 9.85 0.46 0.11
CA LEU A 57 9.51 1.01 1.43
C LEU A 57 10.70 1.76 2.04
N ASP A 58 11.90 1.19 1.93
CA ASP A 58 13.12 1.85 2.45
C ASP A 58 13.37 3.19 1.76
N SER A 59 13.25 3.25 0.43
CA SER A 59 13.45 4.48 -0.33
C SER A 59 12.45 5.56 0.04
N LEU A 60 11.19 5.17 0.19
CA LEU A 60 10.14 6.11 0.55
C LEU A 60 10.25 6.56 2.01
N ALA A 61 10.63 5.65 2.91
CA ALA A 61 10.88 6.00 4.31
C ALA A 61 12.01 7.04 4.41
N GLU A 62 13.09 6.85 3.66
CA GLU A 62 14.17 7.80 3.62
C GLU A 62 13.72 9.17 3.09
N ARG A 63 12.97 9.16 1.98
CA ARG A 63 12.46 10.39 1.36
C ARG A 63 11.57 11.20 2.30
N PHE A 64 10.71 10.52 3.06
CA PHE A 64 9.78 11.18 3.96
C PHE A 64 10.29 11.29 5.40
N ALA A 65 11.57 10.97 5.64
CA ALA A 65 12.20 11.01 6.95
C ALA A 65 11.43 10.18 8.00
N ILE A 66 10.96 9.02 7.60
CA ILE A 66 10.29 8.07 8.50
C ILE A 66 11.37 7.23 9.15
N GLU A 67 11.48 7.34 10.48
CA GLU A 67 12.49 6.59 11.23
C GLU A 67 11.98 5.18 11.52
N ILE A 68 12.79 4.20 11.11
CA ILE A 68 12.55 2.80 11.44
C ILE A 68 13.70 2.34 12.31
N PRO A 69 13.46 1.94 13.57
CA PRO A 69 14.54 1.44 14.43
C PRO A 69 15.28 0.29 13.73
N PRO A 70 16.63 0.24 13.81
CA PRO A 70 17.39 -0.80 13.10
C PRO A 70 16.94 -2.23 13.42
N GLU A 71 16.57 -2.48 14.67
CA GLU A 71 16.09 -3.79 15.11
C GLU A 71 14.71 -4.17 14.56
N ALA A 72 13.96 -3.18 14.08
CA ALA A 72 12.63 -3.41 13.52
C ALA A 72 12.63 -3.51 11.99
N ARG A 73 13.74 -3.17 11.34
CA ARG A 73 13.83 -3.24 9.87
C ARG A 73 13.63 -4.65 9.39
N HIS A 74 12.83 -4.79 8.32
CA HIS A 74 12.50 -6.07 7.70
C HIS A 74 11.75 -7.03 8.62
N THR A 75 11.22 -6.55 9.74
CA THR A 75 10.25 -7.29 10.53
C THR A 75 8.84 -6.91 10.08
N ALA A 76 7.89 -7.82 10.25
CA ALA A 76 6.50 -7.55 9.87
C ALA A 76 5.94 -6.33 10.61
N LEU A 77 6.24 -6.22 11.91
CA LEU A 77 5.76 -5.09 12.71
C LEU A 77 6.41 -3.78 12.27
N GLY A 78 7.72 -3.77 12.09
CA GLY A 78 8.43 -2.57 11.66
C GLY A 78 7.98 -2.08 10.28
N ASP A 79 7.81 -3.00 9.35
CA ASP A 79 7.36 -2.68 7.99
C ASP A 79 5.91 -2.18 8.01
N SER A 80 5.05 -2.75 8.86
CA SER A 80 3.67 -2.29 9.01
C SER A 80 3.59 -0.88 9.58
N LEU A 81 4.39 -0.58 10.59
CA LEU A 81 4.44 0.76 11.19
C LEU A 81 4.97 1.79 10.20
N ALA A 82 6.00 1.44 9.45
CA ALA A 82 6.55 2.32 8.41
C ALA A 82 5.53 2.57 7.30
N THR A 83 4.79 1.54 6.89
CA THR A 83 3.75 1.67 5.88
C THR A 83 2.61 2.57 6.38
N ALA A 84 2.22 2.46 7.63
CA ALA A 84 1.20 3.31 8.23
C ALA A 84 1.65 4.79 8.25
N GLU A 85 2.89 5.05 8.67
CA GLU A 85 3.44 6.41 8.66
C GLU A 85 3.52 6.96 7.22
N LEU A 86 3.94 6.12 6.28
CA LEU A 86 4.00 6.50 4.87
C LEU A 86 2.61 6.89 4.36
N LEU A 87 1.60 6.10 4.69
CA LEU A 87 0.22 6.40 4.28
C LEU A 87 -0.22 7.76 4.78
N LEU A 88 0.08 8.10 6.03
CA LEU A 88 -0.29 9.40 6.60
C LEU A 88 0.35 10.55 5.82
N ARG A 89 1.62 10.40 5.43
CA ARG A 89 2.31 11.40 4.60
C ARG A 89 1.69 11.51 3.21
N LEU A 90 1.38 10.35 2.60
CA LEU A 90 0.76 10.32 1.28
C LEU A 90 -0.65 10.92 1.28
N ILE A 91 -1.41 10.73 2.35
CA ILE A 91 -2.76 11.30 2.46
C ILE A 91 -2.71 12.83 2.33
N ASP A 92 -1.79 13.49 3.02
CA ASP A 92 -1.66 14.94 2.94
C ASP A 92 -1.36 15.39 1.50
N MET A 93 -0.48 14.68 0.82
CA MET A 93 -0.12 15.00 -0.56
C MET A 93 -1.26 14.71 -1.54
N LEU A 94 -1.97 13.60 -1.32
CA LEU A 94 -3.13 13.24 -2.13
C LEU A 94 -4.24 14.28 -2.00
N GLU A 95 -4.49 14.74 -0.79
CA GLU A 95 -5.47 15.79 -0.51
C GLU A 95 -5.14 17.06 -1.28
N ALA A 96 -3.87 17.47 -1.26
CA ALA A 96 -3.41 18.64 -2.01
C ALA A 96 -3.56 18.44 -3.52
N ALA A 97 -3.56 17.21 -4.00
CA ALA A 97 -3.73 16.86 -5.42
C ALA A 97 -5.19 16.56 -5.79
N GLY A 98 -6.14 16.82 -4.88
CA GLY A 98 -7.56 16.63 -5.14
C GLY A 98 -8.09 15.22 -4.89
N VAL A 99 -7.28 14.33 -4.33
CA VAL A 99 -7.69 12.96 -3.98
C VAL A 99 -8.07 12.97 -2.50
N VAL A 100 -9.36 13.08 -2.22
CA VAL A 100 -9.86 13.31 -0.85
C VAL A 100 -10.79 12.20 -0.33
N THR A 101 -11.16 11.25 -1.19
CA THR A 101 -12.03 10.13 -0.80
C THR A 101 -11.35 8.80 -1.07
N LEU A 102 -11.82 7.76 -0.38
CA LEU A 102 -11.36 6.39 -0.63
C LEU A 102 -11.59 5.99 -2.10
N SER A 103 -12.74 6.33 -2.65
CA SER A 103 -13.06 6.03 -4.04
C SER A 103 -12.06 6.66 -5.00
N GLN A 104 -11.69 7.91 -4.77
CA GLN A 104 -10.69 8.62 -5.58
C GLN A 104 -9.31 7.98 -5.42
N ALA A 105 -8.94 7.58 -4.21
CA ALA A 105 -7.65 6.92 -3.97
C ALA A 105 -7.58 5.56 -4.69
N LEU A 106 -8.65 4.79 -4.66
CA LEU A 106 -8.72 3.51 -5.37
C LEU A 106 -8.61 3.72 -6.89
N GLU A 107 -9.24 4.74 -7.41
CA GLU A 107 -9.16 5.07 -8.84
C GLU A 107 -7.75 5.51 -9.23
N ALA A 108 -7.11 6.35 -8.43
CA ALA A 108 -5.72 6.75 -8.65
C ALA A 108 -4.78 5.54 -8.65
N SER A 109 -5.01 4.59 -7.75
CA SER A 109 -4.25 3.35 -7.68
C SER A 109 -4.42 2.50 -8.94
N ARG A 110 -5.63 2.40 -9.47
CA ARG A 110 -5.90 1.69 -10.72
C ARG A 110 -5.16 2.31 -11.90
N GLY A 111 -5.15 3.63 -11.98
CA GLY A 111 -4.43 4.35 -13.02
C GLY A 111 -2.92 4.11 -12.95
N ALA A 112 -2.34 4.20 -11.76
CA ALA A 112 -0.92 3.94 -11.53
C ALA A 112 -0.57 2.49 -11.87
N SER A 113 -1.41 1.53 -11.47
CA SER A 113 -1.21 0.12 -11.77
C SER A 113 -1.20 -0.14 -13.28
N ALA A 114 -2.10 0.49 -14.03
CA ALA A 114 -2.17 0.35 -15.48
C ALA A 114 -0.89 0.88 -16.15
N ILE A 115 -0.36 2.01 -15.68
CA ILE A 115 0.88 2.58 -16.20
C ILE A 115 2.06 1.63 -15.93
N ARG A 116 2.17 1.10 -14.73
CA ARG A 116 3.24 0.17 -14.37
C ARG A 116 3.19 -1.10 -15.23
N ARG A 117 2.01 -1.63 -15.49
CA ARG A 117 1.85 -2.81 -16.35
C ARG A 117 2.29 -2.53 -17.79
N ARG A 118 1.97 -1.35 -18.33
CA ARG A 118 2.40 -0.96 -19.67
C ARG A 118 3.92 -0.83 -19.76
N GLN A 119 4.54 -0.23 -18.76
CA GLN A 119 6.00 -0.10 -18.71
C GLN A 119 6.68 -1.46 -18.60
N ALA A 120 6.12 -2.38 -17.84
CA ALA A 120 6.67 -3.73 -17.69
C ALA A 120 6.57 -4.54 -18.98
N ALA A 121 5.65 -4.21 -19.89
CA ALA A 121 5.47 -4.89 -21.18
C ALA A 121 6.52 -4.45 -22.22
N TYR A 122 7.25 -3.40 -21.99
CA TYR A 122 8.31 -2.92 -22.86
C TYR A 122 9.67 -3.19 -22.23
#